data_e8fdbd9d59e519c07f5ab5c0ce269d3d
#
_entry.id   e8fdbd9d59e519c07f5ab5c0ce269d3d
#
_cell.length_a   1.000
_cell.length_b   1.000
_cell.length_c   1.000
_cell.angle_alpha   90.00
_cell.angle_beta   90.00
_cell.angle_gamma   90.00
#
_symmetry.space_group_name_H-M   'P 1'
#
loop_
_entity.id
_entity.type
_entity.pdbx_description
1 polymer ?
#
loop_
_entity_poly.entity_id
_entity_poly.type
_entity_poly.pdbx_seq_one_letter_code
_entity_poly.pdbx_strand_id
1 'polypeptide(L)'
;MMGIGYCGMDYLCRVPYVPHDDKVELVESLIQGGGPCATAIVAAARLGAKTTFFGAVGDDERGAQIIRGLDSEGVDIRCIKIRRGAESPAGFCWIEQKSGKRSIAWTRGTARPLSPREIDRNAIGKSGVLHMDGHQGQAAIAAAQTARKQGVTVSIDAGTFVPEIETLLELSDIVIASEKFASRYTGEADMAAAVKKLFKGNRRFSAVTMGRAGSVGFDGKTLFKCPAFKVDVVDTTGAGDVYHGAFIFEYARGSAWAECMRFAAAVSALKCTRFGGRTGIPNLKTAERFMRQQ
;
A
#
# COMPACT_ATOMS: atom_id res chain seq x y z
N MET A 1 -11.86 -6.59 -5.58
CA MET A 1 -10.86 -5.52 -5.64
C MET A 1 -9.64 -6.01 -6.38
N MET A 2 -8.90 -5.13 -7.00
CA MET A 2 -7.76 -5.52 -7.81
C MET A 2 -6.58 -4.60 -7.53
N GLY A 3 -5.38 -5.18 -7.39
CA GLY A 3 -4.14 -4.43 -7.22
C GLY A 3 -3.22 -4.62 -8.41
N ILE A 4 -2.55 -3.55 -8.83
CA ILE A 4 -1.45 -3.59 -9.79
C ILE A 4 -0.27 -2.82 -9.24
N GLY A 5 0.84 -3.52 -8.96
CA GLY A 5 1.96 -2.83 -8.31
C GLY A 5 3.16 -3.72 -8.01
N TYR A 6 3.94 -3.25 -7.07
CA TYR A 6 5.13 -3.91 -6.57
C TYR A 6 4.77 -4.99 -5.57
N CYS A 7 5.42 -6.14 -5.71
CA CYS A 7 5.49 -7.20 -4.72
C CYS A 7 6.95 -7.62 -4.57
N GLY A 8 7.41 -7.78 -3.35
CA GLY A 8 8.78 -8.15 -3.06
C GLY A 8 8.86 -9.03 -1.81
N MET A 9 10.05 -9.52 -1.50
CA MET A 9 10.33 -10.23 -0.27
C MET A 9 11.04 -9.29 0.70
N ASP A 10 10.46 -9.08 1.88
CA ASP A 10 11.04 -8.25 2.94
C ASP A 10 11.77 -9.10 3.96
N TYR A 11 13.04 -8.77 4.19
CA TYR A 11 13.91 -9.30 5.24
C TYR A 11 13.97 -8.27 6.37
N LEU A 12 13.20 -8.49 7.41
CA LEU A 12 13.06 -7.57 8.53
C LEU A 12 13.96 -8.00 9.67
N CYS A 13 14.81 -7.10 10.14
CA CYS A 13 15.76 -7.32 11.24
C CYS A 13 15.50 -6.28 12.33
N ARG A 14 15.06 -6.72 13.51
CA ARG A 14 14.99 -5.87 14.68
C ARG A 14 16.34 -5.86 15.36
N VAL A 15 16.92 -4.69 15.54
CA VAL A 15 18.28 -4.50 16.05
C VAL A 15 18.27 -3.52 17.23
N PRO A 16 19.21 -3.64 18.19
CA PRO A 16 19.37 -2.62 19.23
C PRO A 16 19.65 -1.22 18.65
N TYR A 17 20.47 -1.17 17.61
CA TYR A 17 20.80 0.02 16.80
C TYR A 17 21.22 -0.43 15.40
N VAL A 18 21.13 0.43 14.40
CA VAL A 18 21.64 0.14 13.03
C VAL A 18 23.18 0.23 13.06
N PRO A 19 23.90 -0.89 12.83
CA PRO A 19 25.36 -0.90 12.93
C PRO A 19 26.01 -0.14 11.76
N HIS A 20 27.04 0.66 12.08
CA HIS A 20 27.94 1.26 11.11
C HIS A 20 29.35 0.77 11.40
N ASP A 21 29.92 -0.01 10.49
CA ASP A 21 31.24 -0.65 10.63
C ASP A 21 31.39 -1.44 11.95
N ASP A 22 30.30 -2.12 12.36
CA ASP A 22 30.16 -2.84 13.62
C ASP A 22 29.31 -4.08 13.47
N LYS A 23 29.26 -4.93 14.50
CA LYS A 23 28.46 -6.14 14.58
C LYS A 23 27.42 -6.00 15.68
N VAL A 24 26.20 -6.38 15.40
CA VAL A 24 25.12 -6.40 16.38
C VAL A 24 24.35 -7.72 16.28
N GLU A 25 23.98 -8.26 17.41
CA GLU A 25 23.09 -9.42 17.47
C GLU A 25 21.65 -8.99 17.19
N LEU A 26 20.94 -9.76 16.35
CA LEU A 26 19.54 -9.51 16.07
C LEU A 26 18.68 -9.79 17.30
N VAL A 27 17.76 -8.89 17.62
CA VAL A 27 16.74 -9.13 18.64
C VAL A 27 15.66 -10.06 18.10
N GLU A 28 15.27 -9.85 16.83
CA GLU A 28 14.23 -10.62 16.14
C GLU A 28 14.41 -10.46 14.62
N SER A 29 14.06 -11.49 13.86
CA SER A 29 14.02 -11.41 12.40
C SER A 29 12.76 -12.04 11.84
N LEU A 30 12.32 -11.55 10.68
CA LEU A 30 11.15 -12.04 9.97
C LEU A 30 11.37 -11.92 8.46
N ILE A 31 11.02 -12.97 7.72
CA ILE A 31 10.97 -12.93 6.26
C ILE A 31 9.50 -13.04 5.85
N GLN A 32 9.01 -12.08 5.06
CA GLN A 32 7.62 -12.06 4.62
C GLN A 32 7.48 -11.38 3.26
N GLY A 33 6.35 -11.62 2.58
CA GLY A 33 6.01 -10.84 1.40
C GLY A 33 5.74 -9.37 1.77
N GLY A 34 6.26 -8.45 0.95
CA GLY A 34 6.11 -7.00 1.07
C GLY A 34 5.65 -6.36 -0.24
N GLY A 35 5.86 -5.06 -0.31
CA GLY A 35 5.46 -4.21 -1.43
C GLY A 35 4.16 -3.44 -1.15
N PRO A 36 4.09 -2.14 -1.52
CA PRO A 36 2.97 -1.27 -1.15
C PRO A 36 1.62 -1.81 -1.61
N CYS A 37 1.44 -1.97 -2.92
CA CYS A 37 0.19 -2.48 -3.47
C CYS A 37 -0.12 -3.92 -3.01
N ALA A 38 0.89 -4.81 -2.97
CA ALA A 38 0.69 -6.19 -2.54
C ALA A 38 0.22 -6.27 -1.07
N THR A 39 0.78 -5.44 -0.18
CA THR A 39 0.37 -5.36 1.22
C THR A 39 -1.01 -4.73 1.39
N ALA A 40 -1.35 -3.70 0.60
CA ALA A 40 -2.70 -3.14 0.57
C ALA A 40 -3.75 -4.18 0.17
N ILE A 41 -3.46 -5.00 -0.85
CA ILE A 41 -4.36 -6.06 -1.31
C ILE A 41 -4.50 -7.18 -0.29
N VAL A 42 -3.43 -7.57 0.40
CA VAL A 42 -3.50 -8.51 1.53
C VAL A 42 -4.36 -7.94 2.66
N ALA A 43 -4.22 -6.65 2.99
CA ALA A 43 -5.07 -6.03 4.00
C ALA A 43 -6.56 -6.09 3.61
N ALA A 44 -6.89 -5.76 2.37
CA ALA A 44 -8.26 -5.87 1.87
C ALA A 44 -8.79 -7.32 1.90
N ALA A 45 -7.95 -8.32 1.57
CA ALA A 45 -8.31 -9.74 1.62
C ALA A 45 -8.63 -10.19 3.06
N ARG A 46 -7.77 -9.87 4.04
CA ARG A 46 -8.01 -10.19 5.47
C ARG A 46 -9.25 -9.51 6.04
N LEU A 47 -9.63 -8.36 5.50
CA LEU A 47 -10.88 -7.67 5.83
C LEU A 47 -12.10 -8.30 5.17
N GLY A 48 -11.93 -9.28 4.25
CA GLY A 48 -13.00 -10.04 3.62
C GLY A 48 -13.29 -9.68 2.15
N ALA A 49 -12.51 -8.85 1.51
CA ALA A 49 -12.63 -8.57 0.09
C ALA A 49 -12.20 -9.77 -0.76
N LYS A 50 -12.87 -10.01 -1.89
CA LYS A 50 -12.32 -10.83 -2.97
C LYS A 50 -11.28 -10.01 -3.72
N THR A 51 -10.04 -10.48 -3.75
CA THR A 51 -8.90 -9.71 -4.27
C THR A 51 -8.15 -10.46 -5.37
N THR A 52 -7.60 -9.71 -6.32
CA THR A 52 -6.71 -10.20 -7.39
C THR A 52 -5.49 -9.29 -7.46
N PHE A 53 -4.32 -9.83 -7.71
CA PHE A 53 -3.09 -9.06 -7.82
C PHE A 53 -2.41 -9.21 -9.17
N PHE A 54 -2.08 -8.09 -9.81
CA PHE A 54 -1.23 -7.99 -10.99
C PHE A 54 0.18 -7.56 -10.58
N GLY A 55 1.17 -8.39 -10.90
CA GLY A 55 2.57 -8.11 -10.60
C GLY A 55 3.50 -8.99 -11.42
N ALA A 56 4.79 -8.80 -11.23
CA ALA A 56 5.83 -9.62 -11.85
C ALA A 56 6.87 -10.01 -10.81
N VAL A 57 7.30 -11.27 -10.87
CA VAL A 57 8.35 -11.87 -10.04
C VAL A 57 9.33 -12.64 -10.92
N GLY A 58 10.51 -12.94 -10.40
CA GLY A 58 11.44 -13.88 -11.01
C GLY A 58 11.03 -15.34 -10.80
N ASP A 59 11.73 -16.27 -11.43
CA ASP A 59 11.61 -17.71 -11.22
C ASP A 59 12.55 -18.22 -10.10
N ASP A 60 12.98 -17.32 -9.23
CA ASP A 60 13.79 -17.59 -8.05
C ASP A 60 12.95 -18.00 -6.83
N GLU A 61 13.62 -18.45 -5.75
CA GLU A 61 12.95 -18.86 -4.51
C GLU A 61 12.14 -17.71 -3.90
N ARG A 62 12.61 -16.45 -4.00
CA ARG A 62 11.86 -15.29 -3.53
C ARG A 62 10.54 -15.12 -4.28
N GLY A 63 10.54 -15.32 -5.61
CA GLY A 63 9.33 -15.27 -6.43
C GLY A 63 8.31 -16.33 -6.02
N ALA A 64 8.80 -17.56 -5.80
CA ALA A 64 7.95 -18.65 -5.31
C ALA A 64 7.35 -18.34 -3.93
N GLN A 65 8.13 -17.75 -3.01
CA GLN A 65 7.64 -17.36 -1.68
C GLN A 65 6.65 -16.20 -1.73
N ILE A 66 6.86 -15.19 -2.60
CA ILE A 66 5.93 -14.07 -2.80
C ILE A 66 4.57 -14.61 -3.27
N ILE A 67 4.57 -15.51 -4.28
CA ILE A 67 3.34 -16.11 -4.83
C ILE A 67 2.62 -16.93 -3.76
N ARG A 68 3.33 -17.83 -3.07
CA ARG A 68 2.74 -18.63 -1.98
C ARG A 68 2.19 -17.75 -0.86
N GLY A 69 2.89 -16.68 -0.52
CA GLY A 69 2.44 -15.74 0.52
C GLY A 69 1.16 -15.00 0.13
N LEU A 70 1.00 -14.58 -1.11
CA LEU A 70 -0.25 -13.94 -1.59
C LEU A 70 -1.40 -14.95 -1.66
N ASP A 71 -1.13 -16.16 -2.18
CA ASP A 71 -2.14 -17.23 -2.28
C ASP A 71 -2.66 -17.65 -0.90
N SER A 72 -1.77 -17.81 0.09
CA SER A 72 -2.15 -18.15 1.47
C SER A 72 -3.01 -17.08 2.16
N GLU A 73 -2.95 -15.83 1.68
CA GLU A 73 -3.82 -14.72 2.13
C GLU A 73 -5.14 -14.64 1.36
N GLY A 74 -5.41 -15.61 0.47
CA GLY A 74 -6.63 -15.66 -0.34
C GLY A 74 -6.66 -14.66 -1.50
N VAL A 75 -5.51 -14.14 -1.92
CA VAL A 75 -5.40 -13.26 -3.09
C VAL A 75 -5.33 -14.10 -4.36
N ASP A 76 -6.16 -13.80 -5.34
CA ASP A 76 -6.07 -14.44 -6.66
C ASP A 76 -4.77 -14.02 -7.38
N ILE A 77 -3.87 -14.99 -7.55
CA ILE A 77 -2.51 -14.81 -8.09
C ILE A 77 -2.38 -15.07 -9.59
N ARG A 78 -3.47 -15.44 -10.30
CA ARG A 78 -3.43 -15.82 -11.72
C ARG A 78 -2.91 -14.73 -12.65
N CYS A 79 -2.95 -13.47 -12.20
CA CYS A 79 -2.44 -12.32 -12.95
C CYS A 79 -0.98 -11.97 -12.62
N ILE A 80 -0.28 -12.75 -11.79
CA ILE A 80 1.15 -12.60 -11.55
C ILE A 80 1.93 -13.27 -12.69
N LYS A 81 2.94 -12.55 -13.22
CA LYS A 81 3.82 -13.06 -14.26
C LYS A 81 5.16 -13.47 -13.70
N ILE A 82 5.59 -14.71 -14.00
CA ILE A 82 6.91 -15.22 -13.64
C ILE A 82 7.87 -14.96 -14.79
N ARG A 83 9.00 -14.32 -14.51
CA ARG A 83 10.05 -13.97 -15.47
C ARG A 83 11.19 -14.98 -15.38
N ARG A 84 11.40 -15.77 -16.42
CA ARG A 84 12.45 -16.78 -16.47
C ARG A 84 13.84 -16.14 -16.41
N GLY A 85 14.75 -16.74 -15.63
CA GLY A 85 16.12 -16.28 -15.45
C GLY A 85 16.23 -14.91 -14.78
N ALA A 86 15.18 -14.49 -14.06
CA ALA A 86 15.15 -13.20 -13.41
C ALA A 86 15.08 -13.33 -11.89
N GLU A 87 15.60 -12.34 -11.19
CA GLU A 87 15.52 -12.20 -9.75
C GLU A 87 14.29 -11.38 -9.34
N SER A 88 13.63 -11.85 -8.29
CA SER A 88 12.50 -11.14 -7.67
C SER A 88 12.96 -9.96 -6.83
N PRO A 89 12.10 -8.95 -6.67
CA PRO A 89 12.37 -7.81 -5.81
C PRO A 89 12.55 -8.20 -4.34
N ALA A 90 13.41 -7.46 -3.61
CA ALA A 90 13.63 -7.68 -2.18
C ALA A 90 13.88 -6.36 -1.44
N GLY A 91 13.45 -6.30 -0.18
CA GLY A 91 13.73 -5.24 0.77
C GLY A 91 14.47 -5.78 1.99
N PHE A 92 15.48 -5.06 2.45
CA PHE A 92 16.22 -5.35 3.67
C PHE A 92 15.98 -4.20 4.64
N CYS A 93 15.33 -4.49 5.76
CA CYS A 93 14.86 -3.47 6.69
C CYS A 93 15.46 -3.70 8.08
N TRP A 94 16.15 -2.70 8.60
CA TRP A 94 16.61 -2.63 9.98
C TRP A 94 15.67 -1.77 10.79
N ILE A 95 15.13 -2.29 11.89
CA ILE A 95 14.20 -1.62 12.79
C ILE A 95 14.86 -1.48 14.15
N GLU A 96 15.11 -0.26 14.59
CA GLU A 96 15.68 0.00 15.91
C GLU A 96 14.69 -0.29 17.03
N GLN A 97 15.10 -1.12 17.98
CA GLN A 97 14.25 -1.56 19.08
C GLN A 97 13.70 -0.41 19.93
N LYS A 98 14.52 0.58 20.25
CA LYS A 98 14.14 1.68 21.13
C LYS A 98 13.30 2.75 20.45
N SER A 99 13.61 3.09 19.21
CA SER A 99 12.97 4.22 18.50
C SER A 99 11.86 3.80 17.55
N GLY A 100 11.82 2.50 17.15
CA GLY A 100 10.97 2.01 16.08
C GLY A 100 11.29 2.61 14.71
N LYS A 101 12.37 3.39 14.60
CA LYS A 101 12.85 3.95 13.33
C LYS A 101 13.38 2.82 12.46
N ARG A 102 13.19 2.96 11.15
CA ARG A 102 13.65 1.97 10.20
C ARG A 102 14.55 2.57 9.14
N SER A 103 15.52 1.76 8.69
CA SER A 103 16.34 1.99 7.51
C SER A 103 16.08 0.86 6.51
N ILE A 104 15.92 1.17 5.23
CA ILE A 104 15.57 0.20 4.19
C ILE A 104 16.56 0.33 3.05
N ALA A 105 17.19 -0.79 2.67
CA ALA A 105 17.83 -0.98 1.39
C ALA A 105 16.97 -1.96 0.56
N TRP A 106 16.78 -1.68 -0.72
CA TRP A 106 15.92 -2.52 -1.56
C TRP A 106 16.46 -2.66 -2.98
N THR A 107 16.04 -3.73 -3.63
CA THR A 107 16.33 -3.99 -5.05
C THR A 107 15.05 -4.31 -5.80
N ARG A 108 14.96 -3.84 -7.03
CA ARG A 108 13.89 -4.26 -7.95
C ARG A 108 14.08 -5.69 -8.45
N GLY A 109 15.26 -6.28 -8.23
CA GLY A 109 15.66 -7.49 -8.95
C GLY A 109 15.80 -7.21 -10.44
N THR A 110 15.71 -8.28 -11.25
CA THR A 110 15.79 -8.21 -12.71
C THR A 110 14.48 -8.61 -13.40
N ALA A 111 13.44 -8.98 -12.62
CA ALA A 111 12.12 -9.29 -13.15
C ALA A 111 11.48 -8.03 -13.76
N ARG A 112 11.43 -7.96 -15.09
CA ARG A 112 10.86 -6.81 -15.81
C ARG A 112 9.39 -6.59 -15.41
N PRO A 113 8.93 -5.34 -15.28
CA PRO A 113 7.54 -5.02 -15.01
C PRO A 113 6.57 -5.63 -16.03
N LEU A 114 5.30 -5.60 -15.72
CA LEU A 114 4.24 -5.96 -16.66
C LEU A 114 4.26 -5.02 -17.88
N SER A 115 3.92 -5.56 -19.03
CA SER A 115 3.61 -4.78 -20.22
C SER A 115 2.10 -4.50 -20.31
N PRO A 116 1.66 -3.46 -21.04
CA PRO A 116 0.23 -3.18 -21.25
C PRO A 116 -0.56 -4.33 -21.87
N ARG A 117 0.12 -5.23 -22.64
CA ARG A 117 -0.50 -6.41 -23.27
C ARG A 117 -0.79 -7.55 -22.30
N GLU A 118 -0.14 -7.54 -21.14
CA GLU A 118 -0.30 -8.58 -20.10
C GLU A 118 -1.44 -8.26 -19.12
N ILE A 119 -2.12 -7.12 -19.31
CA ILE A 119 -3.26 -6.72 -18.48
C ILE A 119 -4.54 -7.43 -18.96
N ASP A 120 -5.14 -8.21 -18.08
CA ASP A 120 -6.46 -8.79 -18.31
C ASP A 120 -7.55 -7.73 -18.10
N ARG A 121 -7.99 -7.14 -19.21
CA ARG A 121 -9.01 -6.07 -19.23
C ARG A 121 -10.38 -6.57 -18.78
N ASN A 122 -10.70 -7.83 -19.01
CA ASN A 122 -11.99 -8.40 -18.58
C ASN A 122 -12.02 -8.61 -17.06
N ALA A 123 -10.88 -9.00 -16.47
CA ALA A 123 -10.76 -9.13 -15.03
C ALA A 123 -10.92 -7.76 -14.35
N ILE A 124 -10.36 -6.67 -14.91
CA ILE A 124 -10.52 -5.31 -14.37
C ILE A 124 -11.99 -4.92 -14.30
N GLY A 125 -12.76 -5.12 -15.36
CA GLY A 125 -14.17 -4.73 -15.40
C GLY A 125 -15.08 -5.45 -14.40
N LYS A 126 -14.62 -6.56 -13.83
CA LYS A 126 -15.34 -7.31 -12.78
C LYS A 126 -15.02 -6.82 -11.37
N SER A 127 -14.14 -5.83 -11.23
CA SER A 127 -13.76 -5.29 -9.92
C SER A 127 -14.48 -3.96 -9.62
N GLY A 128 -14.67 -3.65 -8.34
CA GLY A 128 -15.19 -2.34 -7.92
C GLY A 128 -14.11 -1.27 -7.79
N VAL A 129 -12.87 -1.68 -7.49
CA VAL A 129 -11.72 -0.79 -7.28
C VAL A 129 -10.46 -1.42 -7.88
N LEU A 130 -9.70 -0.62 -8.63
CA LEU A 130 -8.32 -0.87 -9.03
C LEU A 130 -7.41 0.00 -8.15
N HIS A 131 -6.51 -0.64 -7.39
CA HIS A 131 -5.50 0.04 -6.58
C HIS A 131 -4.10 -0.09 -7.20
N MET A 132 -3.31 1.00 -7.15
CA MET A 132 -1.98 1.08 -7.77
C MET A 132 -0.97 1.71 -6.81
N ASP A 133 0.32 1.40 -7.02
CA ASP A 133 1.46 2.06 -6.37
C ASP A 133 2.45 2.70 -7.36
N GLY A 134 2.12 2.67 -8.65
CA GLY A 134 2.92 3.23 -9.74
C GLY A 134 4.09 2.37 -10.24
N HIS A 135 4.46 1.32 -9.54
CA HIS A 135 5.68 0.55 -9.88
C HIS A 135 5.58 -0.33 -11.13
N GLN A 136 4.37 -0.48 -11.74
CA GLN A 136 4.20 -1.20 -13.00
C GLN A 136 4.16 -0.28 -14.24
N GLY A 137 4.46 1.01 -14.07
CA GLY A 137 4.65 1.99 -15.16
C GLY A 137 3.53 1.97 -16.20
N GLN A 138 3.89 1.73 -17.48
CA GLN A 138 2.94 1.73 -18.59
C GLN A 138 1.81 0.70 -18.46
N ALA A 139 2.05 -0.41 -17.77
CA ALA A 139 0.99 -1.39 -17.49
C ALA A 139 -0.04 -0.85 -16.49
N ALA A 140 0.40 -0.09 -15.48
CA ALA A 140 -0.49 0.58 -14.54
C ALA A 140 -1.34 1.64 -15.25
N ILE A 141 -0.77 2.43 -16.17
CA ILE A 141 -1.52 3.38 -17.01
C ILE A 141 -2.58 2.65 -17.83
N ALA A 142 -2.22 1.57 -18.54
CA ALA A 142 -3.17 0.79 -19.35
C ALA A 142 -4.30 0.18 -18.51
N ALA A 143 -3.97 -0.30 -17.30
CA ALA A 143 -4.95 -0.82 -16.34
C ALA A 143 -5.91 0.28 -15.87
N ALA A 144 -5.38 1.45 -15.48
CA ALA A 144 -6.17 2.60 -15.02
C ALA A 144 -7.10 3.14 -16.13
N GLN A 145 -6.60 3.26 -17.35
CA GLN A 145 -7.41 3.65 -18.51
C GLN A 145 -8.54 2.65 -18.78
N THR A 146 -8.25 1.35 -18.64
CA THR A 146 -9.26 0.30 -18.79
C THR A 146 -10.31 0.39 -17.68
N ALA A 147 -9.87 0.54 -16.43
CA ALA A 147 -10.74 0.70 -15.27
C ALA A 147 -11.72 1.87 -15.46
N ARG A 148 -11.22 3.04 -15.82
CA ARG A 148 -12.04 4.24 -16.07
C ARG A 148 -13.06 4.03 -17.19
N LYS A 149 -12.68 3.41 -18.31
CA LYS A 149 -13.61 3.10 -19.41
C LYS A 149 -14.73 2.14 -18.99
N GLN A 150 -14.48 1.31 -17.99
CA GLN A 150 -15.42 0.30 -17.48
C GLN A 150 -16.12 0.72 -16.20
N GLY A 151 -15.97 1.99 -15.77
CA GLY A 151 -16.62 2.52 -14.57
C GLY A 151 -16.05 2.01 -13.25
N VAL A 152 -14.85 1.41 -13.28
CA VAL A 152 -14.13 0.93 -12.09
C VAL A 152 -13.36 2.08 -11.45
N THR A 153 -13.52 2.28 -10.16
CA THR A 153 -12.81 3.33 -9.40
C THR A 153 -11.31 3.04 -9.36
N VAL A 154 -10.49 4.05 -9.65
CA VAL A 154 -9.03 3.97 -9.62
C VAL A 154 -8.50 4.65 -8.37
N SER A 155 -7.73 3.93 -7.56
CA SER A 155 -7.05 4.42 -6.35
C SER A 155 -5.53 4.29 -6.50
N ILE A 156 -4.77 5.28 -6.01
CA ILE A 156 -3.31 5.24 -6.02
C ILE A 156 -2.73 5.52 -4.64
N ASP A 157 -1.73 4.72 -4.26
CA ASP A 157 -0.73 5.05 -3.23
C ASP A 157 0.33 5.98 -3.84
N ALA A 158 0.24 7.25 -3.52
CA ALA A 158 1.21 8.26 -3.91
C ALA A 158 2.31 8.39 -2.85
N GLY A 159 3.07 7.30 -2.64
CA GLY A 159 4.19 7.26 -1.69
C GLY A 159 5.57 7.42 -2.35
N THR A 160 5.69 7.12 -3.65
CA THR A 160 6.97 7.10 -4.39
C THR A 160 6.85 7.89 -5.69
N PHE A 161 7.90 8.66 -6.01
CA PHE A 161 8.02 9.30 -7.32
C PHE A 161 8.51 8.27 -8.35
N VAL A 162 7.66 8.00 -9.33
CA VAL A 162 7.96 7.15 -10.50
C VAL A 162 7.84 8.00 -11.77
N PRO A 163 8.45 7.60 -12.89
CA PRO A 163 8.40 8.40 -14.12
C PRO A 163 6.98 8.73 -14.60
N GLU A 164 6.05 7.80 -14.41
CA GLU A 164 4.66 7.91 -14.87
C GLU A 164 3.71 8.58 -13.85
N ILE A 165 4.23 9.14 -12.76
CA ILE A 165 3.40 9.56 -11.62
C ILE A 165 2.33 10.58 -12.00
N GLU A 166 2.63 11.56 -12.83
CA GLU A 166 1.66 12.58 -13.25
C GLU A 166 0.46 11.96 -13.96
N THR A 167 0.72 11.11 -14.96
CA THR A 167 -0.34 10.39 -15.69
C THR A 167 -1.17 9.50 -14.77
N LEU A 168 -0.53 8.80 -13.83
CA LEU A 168 -1.21 7.93 -12.88
C LEU A 168 -2.07 8.73 -11.90
N LEU A 169 -1.59 9.89 -11.44
CA LEU A 169 -2.37 10.81 -10.61
C LEU A 169 -3.59 11.35 -11.36
N GLU A 170 -3.47 11.71 -12.64
CA GLU A 170 -4.59 12.19 -13.48
C GLU A 170 -5.65 11.12 -13.72
N LEU A 171 -5.23 9.85 -13.84
CA LEU A 171 -6.14 8.72 -14.02
C LEU A 171 -6.82 8.26 -12.74
N SER A 172 -6.38 8.74 -11.56
CA SER A 172 -6.87 8.27 -10.27
C SER A 172 -8.06 9.09 -9.75
N ASP A 173 -9.12 8.39 -9.34
CA ASP A 173 -10.29 8.95 -8.68
C ASP A 173 -10.03 9.22 -7.19
N ILE A 174 -9.19 8.37 -6.57
CA ILE A 174 -8.79 8.46 -5.16
C ILE A 174 -7.26 8.53 -5.10
N VAL A 175 -6.71 9.60 -4.55
CA VAL A 175 -5.27 9.78 -4.35
C VAL A 175 -5.00 9.88 -2.86
N ILE A 176 -4.25 8.94 -2.33
CA ILE A 176 -3.77 9.01 -0.95
C ILE A 176 -2.25 9.10 -1.01
N ALA A 177 -1.69 10.16 -0.45
CA ALA A 177 -0.26 10.45 -0.48
C ALA A 177 0.35 10.35 0.92
N SER A 178 1.64 10.01 0.99
CA SER A 178 2.41 10.24 2.20
C SER A 178 2.70 11.74 2.36
N GLU A 179 2.87 12.20 3.61
CA GLU A 179 3.27 13.58 3.92
C GLU A 179 4.52 14.01 3.12
N LYS A 180 5.54 13.15 3.04
CA LYS A 180 6.76 13.41 2.30
C LYS A 180 6.51 13.58 0.79
N PHE A 181 5.65 12.73 0.21
CA PHE A 181 5.29 12.85 -1.20
C PHE A 181 4.49 14.13 -1.43
N ALA A 182 3.45 14.36 -0.62
CA ALA A 182 2.57 15.51 -0.75
C ALA A 182 3.33 16.83 -0.66
N SER A 183 4.20 16.98 0.34
CA SER A 183 5.02 18.18 0.50
C SER A 183 5.94 18.42 -0.71
N ARG A 184 6.64 17.39 -1.16
CA ARG A 184 7.54 17.49 -2.31
C ARG A 184 6.80 17.77 -3.62
N TYR A 185 5.62 17.15 -3.81
CA TYR A 185 4.84 17.28 -5.04
C TYR A 185 4.13 18.63 -5.15
N THR A 186 3.61 19.14 -4.04
CA THR A 186 2.80 20.38 -4.03
C THR A 186 3.59 21.62 -3.66
N GLY A 187 4.77 21.46 -3.05
CA GLY A 187 5.56 22.54 -2.47
C GLY A 187 5.02 23.05 -1.13
N GLU A 188 3.99 22.40 -0.56
CA GLU A 188 3.33 22.83 0.67
C GLU A 188 3.89 22.12 1.89
N ALA A 189 4.12 22.89 2.97
CA ALA A 189 4.44 22.36 4.30
C ALA A 189 3.17 22.04 5.12
N ASP A 190 2.09 22.79 4.90
CA ASP A 190 0.77 22.51 5.49
C ASP A 190 0.03 21.43 4.69
N MET A 191 -0.27 20.31 5.33
CA MET A 191 -0.94 19.18 4.67
C MET A 191 -2.40 19.47 4.34
N ALA A 192 -3.07 20.44 4.99
CA ALA A 192 -4.38 20.88 4.59
C ALA A 192 -4.36 21.70 3.27
N ALA A 193 -3.30 22.44 3.02
CA ALA A 193 -3.07 23.10 1.73
C ALA A 193 -2.62 22.06 0.68
N ALA A 194 -1.70 21.15 1.04
CA ALA A 194 -1.21 20.11 0.14
C ALA A 194 -2.33 19.21 -0.40
N VAL A 195 -3.25 18.74 0.46
CA VAL A 195 -4.35 17.86 0.04
C VAL A 195 -5.31 18.54 -0.94
N LYS A 196 -5.54 19.85 -0.80
CA LYS A 196 -6.34 20.64 -1.74
C LYS A 196 -5.63 20.78 -3.09
N LYS A 197 -4.30 20.99 -3.10
CA LYS A 197 -3.51 21.01 -4.35
C LYS A 197 -3.41 19.66 -5.03
N LEU A 198 -3.48 18.57 -4.27
CA LEU A 198 -3.57 17.22 -4.81
C LEU A 198 -4.93 16.95 -5.47
N PHE A 199 -5.98 17.66 -5.08
CA PHE A 199 -7.33 17.49 -5.63
C PHE A 199 -7.45 18.23 -6.96
N LYS A 200 -7.31 17.49 -8.08
CA LYS A 200 -7.34 18.05 -9.45
C LYS A 200 -8.22 17.21 -10.37
N GLY A 201 -8.75 17.85 -11.41
CA GLY A 201 -9.53 17.19 -12.47
C GLY A 201 -10.80 16.51 -11.94
N ASN A 202 -11.04 15.29 -12.39
CA ASN A 202 -12.24 14.50 -12.02
C ASN A 202 -12.02 13.66 -10.74
N ARG A 203 -11.10 14.04 -9.89
CA ARG A 203 -10.80 13.33 -8.64
C ARG A 203 -11.98 13.39 -7.69
N ARG A 204 -12.27 12.27 -7.06
CA ARG A 204 -13.37 12.15 -6.09
C ARG A 204 -12.91 12.43 -4.67
N PHE A 205 -11.63 12.07 -4.37
CA PHE A 205 -11.05 12.23 -3.05
C PHE A 205 -9.53 12.30 -3.10
N SER A 206 -8.95 13.16 -2.28
CA SER A 206 -7.50 13.18 -2.00
C SER A 206 -7.29 13.11 -0.50
N ALA A 207 -6.23 12.43 -0.06
CA ALA A 207 -5.82 12.41 1.34
C ALA A 207 -4.29 12.45 1.48
N VAL A 208 -3.83 12.87 2.66
CA VAL A 208 -2.43 12.80 3.07
C VAL A 208 -2.35 12.12 4.42
N THR A 209 -1.52 11.07 4.51
CA THR A 209 -1.22 10.35 5.75
C THR A 209 0.03 10.92 6.40
N MET A 210 -0.01 11.21 7.72
CA MET A 210 1.02 11.90 8.50
C MET A 210 1.48 11.06 9.71
N GLY A 211 1.41 9.72 9.59
CA GLY A 211 1.79 8.80 10.67
C GLY A 211 1.01 9.08 11.96
N ARG A 212 1.72 9.35 13.06
CA ARG A 212 1.09 9.61 14.36
C ARG A 212 0.25 10.89 14.42
N ALA A 213 0.40 11.79 13.47
CA ALA A 213 -0.46 12.99 13.37
C ALA A 213 -1.80 12.69 12.68
N GLY A 214 -2.02 11.45 12.20
CA GLY A 214 -3.26 11.03 11.56
C GLY A 214 -3.26 11.28 10.07
N SER A 215 -4.39 11.75 9.53
CA SER A 215 -4.55 12.05 8.12
C SER A 215 -5.49 13.23 7.89
N VAL A 216 -5.33 13.89 6.75
CA VAL A 216 -6.25 14.90 6.22
C VAL A 216 -6.77 14.46 4.87
N GLY A 217 -8.03 14.75 4.57
CA GLY A 217 -8.69 14.42 3.32
C GLY A 217 -9.47 15.59 2.75
N PHE A 218 -9.73 15.58 1.45
CA PHE A 218 -10.50 16.59 0.75
C PHE A 218 -11.29 15.99 -0.40
N ASP A 219 -12.57 16.30 -0.50
CA ASP A 219 -13.50 15.81 -1.53
C ASP A 219 -13.91 16.87 -2.57
N GLY A 220 -13.19 17.99 -2.59
CA GLY A 220 -13.52 19.16 -3.42
C GLY A 220 -14.36 20.21 -2.71
N LYS A 221 -14.98 19.88 -1.57
CA LYS A 221 -15.83 20.78 -0.77
C LYS A 221 -15.40 20.79 0.70
N THR A 222 -15.26 19.64 1.30
CA THR A 222 -15.04 19.44 2.73
C THR A 222 -13.61 19.00 3.00
N LEU A 223 -12.97 19.64 3.97
CA LEU A 223 -11.69 19.20 4.53
C LEU A 223 -11.96 18.29 5.73
N PHE A 224 -11.53 17.04 5.62
CA PHE A 224 -11.63 16.03 6.67
C PHE A 224 -10.33 15.96 7.47
N LYS A 225 -10.43 15.77 8.78
CA LYS A 225 -9.30 15.49 9.67
C LYS A 225 -9.59 14.20 10.42
N CYS A 226 -8.66 13.27 10.40
CA CYS A 226 -8.76 12.01 11.12
C CYS A 226 -7.52 11.85 12.00
N PRO A 227 -7.63 11.91 13.33
CA PRO A 227 -6.50 11.65 14.22
C PRO A 227 -6.08 10.19 14.16
N ALA A 228 -4.81 9.91 14.45
CA ALA A 228 -4.35 8.54 14.60
C ALA A 228 -4.88 7.93 15.90
N PHE A 229 -5.18 6.64 15.88
CA PHE A 229 -5.49 5.89 17.09
C PHE A 229 -4.22 5.68 17.93
N LYS A 230 -4.33 5.82 19.23
CA LYS A 230 -3.23 5.57 20.17
C LYS A 230 -3.10 4.08 20.42
N VAL A 231 -1.93 3.54 20.14
CA VAL A 231 -1.57 2.14 20.38
C VAL A 231 -0.11 2.03 20.80
N ASP A 232 0.26 0.93 21.41
CA ASP A 232 1.66 0.60 21.70
C ASP A 232 2.33 0.13 20.41
N VAL A 233 3.10 1.04 19.79
CA VAL A 233 3.74 0.82 18.49
C VAL A 233 4.97 -0.07 18.64
N VAL A 234 4.96 -1.20 17.94
CA VAL A 234 6.10 -2.13 17.80
C VAL A 234 6.84 -1.90 16.50
N ASP A 235 6.09 -1.78 15.36
CA ASP A 235 6.67 -1.63 14.03
C ASP A 235 5.69 -0.91 13.08
N THR A 236 6.16 0.15 12.42
CA THR A 236 5.38 0.95 11.47
C THR A 236 5.56 0.51 10.01
N THR A 237 6.32 -0.56 9.73
CA THR A 237 6.49 -1.10 8.38
C THR A 237 5.15 -1.49 7.78
N GLY A 238 4.84 -1.04 6.58
CA GLY A 238 3.57 -1.35 5.91
C GLY A 238 2.33 -0.63 6.46
N ALA A 239 2.46 0.29 7.44
CA ALA A 239 1.31 1.00 8.02
C ALA A 239 0.54 1.83 6.96
N GLY A 240 1.26 2.49 6.05
CA GLY A 240 0.68 3.20 4.91
C GLY A 240 -0.06 2.27 3.97
N ASP A 241 0.60 1.18 3.58
CA ASP A 241 0.04 0.20 2.66
C ASP A 241 -1.27 -0.40 3.21
N VAL A 242 -1.27 -0.73 4.50
CA VAL A 242 -2.46 -1.24 5.21
C VAL A 242 -3.56 -0.18 5.29
N TYR A 243 -3.19 1.10 5.50
CA TYR A 243 -4.15 2.20 5.45
C TYR A 243 -4.83 2.26 4.07
N HIS A 244 -4.07 2.16 2.97
CA HIS A 244 -4.63 2.12 1.61
C HIS A 244 -5.58 0.95 1.41
N GLY A 245 -5.17 -0.27 1.77
CA GLY A 245 -6.00 -1.47 1.64
C GLY A 245 -7.32 -1.38 2.42
N ALA A 246 -7.26 -0.90 3.66
CA ALA A 246 -8.43 -0.71 4.51
C ALA A 246 -9.34 0.42 4.00
N PHE A 247 -8.75 1.52 3.51
CA PHE A 247 -9.51 2.65 2.94
C PHE A 247 -10.34 2.21 1.73
N ILE A 248 -9.72 1.55 0.76
CA ILE A 248 -10.42 1.09 -0.45
C ILE A 248 -11.43 -0.02 -0.15
N PHE A 249 -11.18 -0.83 0.88
CA PHE A 249 -12.13 -1.83 1.37
C PHE A 249 -13.40 -1.16 1.90
N GLU A 250 -13.26 -0.19 2.79
CA GLU A 250 -14.39 0.50 3.39
C GLU A 250 -15.13 1.38 2.38
N TYR A 251 -14.39 2.04 1.47
CA TYR A 251 -14.95 2.74 0.33
C TYR A 251 -15.85 1.83 -0.55
N ALA A 252 -15.39 0.62 -0.85
CA ALA A 252 -16.17 -0.34 -1.66
C ALA A 252 -17.43 -0.86 -0.95
N ARG A 253 -17.51 -0.71 0.38
CA ARG A 253 -18.74 -0.97 1.17
C ARG A 253 -19.76 0.17 1.09
N GLY A 254 -19.39 1.30 0.48
CA GLY A 254 -20.26 2.46 0.32
C GLY A 254 -20.21 3.47 1.46
N SER A 255 -19.23 3.36 2.37
CA SER A 255 -19.07 4.26 3.51
C SER A 255 -18.67 5.69 3.08
N ALA A 256 -19.01 6.68 3.90
CA ALA A 256 -18.60 8.06 3.71
C ALA A 256 -17.08 8.24 3.88
N TRP A 257 -16.52 9.31 3.29
CA TRP A 257 -15.06 9.55 3.33
C TRP A 257 -14.46 9.59 4.73
N ALA A 258 -15.16 10.21 5.67
CA ALA A 258 -14.72 10.28 7.07
C ALA A 258 -14.64 8.88 7.72
N GLU A 259 -15.60 8.00 7.40
CA GLU A 259 -15.64 6.62 7.87
C GLU A 259 -14.51 5.79 7.23
N CYS A 260 -14.28 5.95 5.92
CA CYS A 260 -13.15 5.32 5.23
C CYS A 260 -11.82 5.70 5.89
N MET A 261 -11.60 6.99 6.17
CA MET A 261 -10.39 7.48 6.84
C MET A 261 -10.26 6.89 8.26
N ARG A 262 -11.34 6.92 9.04
CA ARG A 262 -11.34 6.41 10.42
C ARG A 262 -11.09 4.90 10.47
N PHE A 263 -11.75 4.14 9.60
CA PHE A 263 -11.55 2.69 9.50
C PHE A 263 -10.10 2.35 9.09
N ALA A 264 -9.57 3.02 8.06
CA ALA A 264 -8.20 2.85 7.61
C ALA A 264 -7.18 3.17 8.72
N ALA A 265 -7.41 4.25 9.47
CA ALA A 265 -6.56 4.62 10.60
C ALA A 265 -6.58 3.54 11.71
N ALA A 266 -7.74 2.97 12.02
CA ALA A 266 -7.88 1.91 13.03
C ALA A 266 -7.14 0.62 12.61
N VAL A 267 -7.33 0.17 11.36
CA VAL A 267 -6.67 -1.04 10.83
C VAL A 267 -5.15 -0.85 10.78
N SER A 268 -4.70 0.32 10.33
CA SER A 268 -3.28 0.68 10.29
C SER A 268 -2.66 0.76 11.71
N ALA A 269 -3.37 1.31 12.69
CA ALA A 269 -2.92 1.35 14.07
C ALA A 269 -2.77 -0.07 14.66
N LEU A 270 -3.77 -0.93 14.49
CA LEU A 270 -3.71 -2.34 14.92
C LEU A 270 -2.52 -3.07 14.28
N LYS A 271 -2.25 -2.84 13.00
CA LYS A 271 -1.08 -3.41 12.33
C LYS A 271 0.21 -3.01 13.04
N CYS A 272 0.33 -1.78 13.48
CA CYS A 272 1.54 -1.27 14.13
C CYS A 272 1.86 -1.90 15.50
N THR A 273 0.94 -2.62 16.11
CA THR A 273 1.13 -3.30 17.40
C THR A 273 1.95 -4.60 17.33
N ARG A 274 2.35 -5.02 16.11
CA ARG A 274 3.14 -6.24 15.91
C ARG A 274 4.30 -6.01 14.95
N PHE A 275 5.39 -6.74 15.15
CA PHE A 275 6.55 -6.76 14.27
C PHE A 275 6.19 -7.39 12.92
N GLY A 276 6.61 -6.74 11.82
CA GLY A 276 6.34 -7.16 10.44
C GLY A 276 5.31 -6.30 9.72
N GLY A 277 5.44 -6.15 8.40
CA GLY A 277 4.57 -5.34 7.55
C GLY A 277 3.13 -5.89 7.43
N ARG A 278 2.96 -7.21 7.54
CA ARG A 278 1.66 -7.90 7.40
C ARG A 278 1.18 -8.61 8.65
N THR A 279 2.08 -8.93 9.59
CA THR A 279 1.77 -9.77 10.77
C THR A 279 0.62 -9.23 11.61
N GLY A 280 0.58 -7.92 11.86
CA GLY A 280 -0.43 -7.26 12.69
C GLY A 280 -1.72 -6.85 11.95
N ILE A 281 -1.87 -7.13 10.64
CA ILE A 281 -3.10 -6.79 9.91
C ILE A 281 -4.28 -7.58 10.51
N PRO A 282 -5.34 -6.89 11.02
CA PRO A 282 -6.48 -7.55 11.63
C PRO A 282 -7.47 -8.10 10.59
N ASN A 283 -8.34 -8.99 11.02
CA ASN A 283 -9.58 -9.26 10.29
C ASN A 283 -10.65 -8.19 10.59
N LEU A 284 -11.73 -8.19 9.81
CA LEU A 284 -12.82 -7.21 9.93
C LEU A 284 -13.41 -7.14 11.36
N LYS A 285 -13.73 -8.29 11.96
CA LYS A 285 -14.32 -8.37 13.31
C LYS A 285 -13.43 -7.72 14.37
N THR A 286 -12.11 -7.91 14.25
CA THR A 286 -11.14 -7.32 15.17
C THR A 286 -11.04 -5.81 14.96
N ALA A 287 -11.02 -5.33 13.71
CA ALA A 287 -11.00 -3.91 13.39
C ALA A 287 -12.25 -3.18 13.92
N GLU A 288 -13.43 -3.72 13.64
CA GLU A 288 -14.70 -3.14 14.10
C GLU A 288 -14.83 -3.14 15.63
N ARG A 289 -14.36 -4.20 16.30
CA ARG A 289 -14.33 -4.24 17.78
C ARG A 289 -13.42 -3.15 18.34
N PHE A 290 -12.23 -2.98 17.78
CA PHE A 290 -11.29 -1.93 18.20
C PHE A 290 -11.90 -0.54 18.05
N MET A 291 -12.54 -0.25 16.92
CA MET A 291 -13.18 1.04 16.69
C MET A 291 -14.33 1.37 17.67
N ARG A 292 -15.02 0.35 18.19
CA ARG A 292 -16.09 0.55 19.19
C ARG A 292 -15.55 0.85 20.58
N GLN A 293 -14.30 0.55 20.87
CA GLN A 293 -13.66 0.73 22.16
C GLN A 293 -12.93 2.08 22.27
N GLN A 294 -12.86 2.84 21.17
CA GLN A 294 -12.20 4.13 21.04
C GLN A 294 -13.24 5.26 20.85
#